data_fb5942f3f7e311de102d51ebcd048a8f
#
_entry.id   fb5942f3f7e311de102d51ebcd048a8f
#
_cell.length_a   1.000
_cell.length_b   1.000
_cell.length_c   1.000
_cell.angle_alpha   90.00
_cell.angle_beta   90.00
_cell.angle_gamma   90.00
#
_symmetry.space_group_name_H-M   'P 1'
#
loop_
_entity.id
_entity.type
_entity.pdbx_description
1 polymer ?
#
loop_
_entity_poly.entity_id
_entity_poly.type
_entity_poly.pdbx_seq_one_letter_code
_entity_poly.pdbx_strand_id
1 'polypeptide(L)'
;MRGYSLGDFDAVVAIAKRGSFRAAALDLGVSTSALSNAIAKLEEQLGVRLFNRTTRSVALTEAGRRFVDQVKPALQDIYQALDGVRSQQAAPIGTLRINTFATAGREILAPLVLEFLRRFP
;
A
#
# COMPACT_ATOMS: atom_id res chain seq x y z
N MET A 1 -8.67 4.25 14.57
CA MET A 1 -7.48 4.96 14.14
C MET A 1 -7.70 6.44 14.14
N ARG A 2 -7.28 7.07 15.17
CA ARG A 2 -7.48 8.47 15.27
C ARG A 2 -6.46 9.23 14.50
N GLY A 3 -6.87 10.09 13.62
CA GLY A 3 -5.99 10.98 12.89
C GLY A 3 -5.17 10.34 11.80
N TYR A 4 -5.37 9.05 11.52
CA TYR A 4 -4.63 8.35 10.48
C TYR A 4 -5.58 7.91 9.39
N SER A 5 -5.04 7.72 8.19
CA SER A 5 -5.84 7.22 7.09
C SER A 5 -5.01 6.26 6.25
N LEU A 6 -5.70 5.47 5.44
CA LEU A 6 -5.00 4.57 4.53
C LEU A 6 -4.13 5.34 3.56
N GLY A 7 -4.57 6.54 3.19
CA GLY A 7 -3.76 7.38 2.31
C GLY A 7 -2.42 7.74 2.91
N ASP A 8 -2.38 7.95 4.23
CA ASP A 8 -1.13 8.25 4.91
C ASP A 8 -0.18 7.07 4.81
N PHE A 9 -0.70 5.87 4.99
CA PHE A 9 0.13 4.67 4.95
C PHE A 9 0.59 4.37 3.54
N ASP A 10 -0.29 4.56 2.55
CA ASP A 10 0.10 4.44 1.16
C ASP A 10 1.23 5.39 0.82
N ALA A 11 1.16 6.60 1.36
CA ALA A 11 2.18 7.60 1.11
C ALA A 11 3.53 7.14 1.62
N VAL A 12 3.57 6.59 2.83
CA VAL A 12 4.81 6.09 3.40
C VAL A 12 5.40 4.99 2.53
N VAL A 13 4.56 4.04 2.14
CA VAL A 13 5.02 2.90 1.34
C VAL A 13 5.51 3.38 -0.03
N ALA A 14 4.80 4.32 -0.64
CA ALA A 14 5.19 4.84 -1.94
C ALA A 14 6.55 5.55 -1.89
N ILE A 15 6.77 6.36 -0.86
CA ILE A 15 8.03 7.05 -0.72
C ILE A 15 9.16 6.06 -0.48
N ALA A 16 8.90 5.07 0.36
CA ALA A 16 9.91 4.06 0.63
C ALA A 16 10.29 3.30 -0.64
N LYS A 17 9.30 3.01 -1.46
CA LYS A 17 9.52 2.26 -2.70
C LYS A 17 10.30 3.08 -3.71
N ARG A 18 9.96 4.35 -3.85
CA ARG A 18 10.57 5.19 -4.89
C ARG A 18 11.85 5.87 -4.42
N GLY A 19 12.04 6.00 -3.11
CA GLY A 19 13.18 6.72 -2.58
C GLY A 19 13.16 8.21 -2.90
N SER A 20 12.00 8.75 -3.17
CA SER A 20 11.86 10.13 -3.60
C SER A 20 10.45 10.62 -3.31
N PHE A 21 10.35 11.77 -2.65
CA PHE A 21 9.04 12.38 -2.43
C PHE A 21 8.41 12.80 -3.74
N ARG A 22 9.21 13.33 -4.63
CA ARG A 22 8.70 13.81 -5.90
C ARG A 22 8.11 12.67 -6.73
N ALA A 23 8.85 11.56 -6.82
CA ALA A 23 8.39 10.43 -7.59
C ALA A 23 7.14 9.81 -6.97
N ALA A 24 7.13 9.70 -5.64
CA ALA A 24 5.96 9.16 -4.95
C ALA A 24 4.74 10.07 -5.14
N ALA A 25 4.95 11.37 -5.10
CA ALA A 25 3.85 12.32 -5.31
C ALA A 25 3.25 12.15 -6.69
N LEU A 26 4.10 11.96 -7.70
CA LEU A 26 3.60 11.70 -9.04
C LEU A 26 2.76 10.44 -9.09
N ASP A 27 3.23 9.38 -8.46
CA ASP A 27 2.50 8.12 -8.44
C ASP A 27 1.15 8.26 -7.75
N LEU A 28 1.10 9.10 -6.73
CA LEU A 28 -0.12 9.25 -5.94
C LEU A 28 -1.05 10.34 -6.47
N GLY A 29 -0.59 11.10 -7.45
CA GLY A 29 -1.42 12.15 -8.03
C GLY A 29 -1.59 13.35 -7.13
N VAL A 30 -0.58 13.66 -6.33
CA VAL A 30 -0.63 14.82 -5.42
C VAL A 30 0.62 15.65 -5.62
N SER A 31 0.62 16.85 -5.06
CA SER A 31 1.80 17.69 -5.14
C SER A 31 2.86 17.21 -4.15
N THR A 32 4.11 17.52 -4.46
CA THR A 32 5.21 17.15 -3.56
C THR A 32 5.04 17.81 -2.20
N SER A 33 4.61 19.07 -2.17
CA SER A 33 4.42 19.73 -0.88
C SER A 33 3.28 19.15 -0.09
N ALA A 34 2.20 18.74 -0.74
CA ALA A 34 1.10 18.09 -0.04
C ALA A 34 1.57 16.79 0.59
N LEU A 35 2.35 16.02 -0.18
CA LEU A 35 2.87 14.76 0.33
C LEU A 35 3.81 14.99 1.51
N SER A 36 4.69 15.97 1.37
CA SER A 36 5.65 16.30 2.42
C SER A 36 4.93 16.72 3.70
N ASN A 37 3.88 17.52 3.57
CA ASN A 37 3.10 17.94 4.72
C ASN A 37 2.38 16.79 5.38
N ALA A 38 1.83 15.89 4.58
CA ALA A 38 1.13 14.73 5.11
C ALA A 38 2.08 13.84 5.92
N ILE A 39 3.29 13.65 5.41
CA ILE A 39 4.27 12.83 6.11
C ILE A 39 4.74 13.52 7.40
N ALA A 40 4.98 14.82 7.34
CA ALA A 40 5.40 15.55 8.53
C ALA A 40 4.34 15.45 9.62
N LYS A 41 3.07 15.56 9.24
CA LYS A 41 1.99 15.44 10.19
C LYS A 41 1.93 14.03 10.79
N LEU A 42 2.11 13.03 9.94
CA LEU A 42 2.10 11.65 10.41
C LEU A 42 3.25 11.40 11.38
N GLU A 43 4.44 11.88 11.05
CA GLU A 43 5.59 11.72 11.93
C GLU A 43 5.35 12.42 13.26
N GLU A 44 4.73 13.58 13.21
CA GLU A 44 4.42 14.31 14.43
C GLU A 44 3.43 13.54 15.30
N GLN A 45 2.42 12.97 14.68
CA GLN A 45 1.42 12.19 15.42
C GLN A 45 2.04 10.93 16.02
N LEU A 46 2.96 10.32 15.32
CA LEU A 46 3.61 9.11 15.81
C LEU A 46 4.71 9.40 16.81
N GLY A 47 5.24 10.61 16.78
CA GLY A 47 6.33 10.98 17.68
C GLY A 47 7.67 10.45 17.25
N VAL A 48 7.80 10.00 16.00
CA VAL A 48 9.09 9.52 15.48
C VAL A 48 9.23 9.93 14.03
N ARG A 49 10.47 10.01 13.58
CA ARG A 49 10.76 10.23 12.18
C ARG A 49 10.76 8.91 11.45
N LEU A 50 10.12 8.88 10.32
CA LEU A 50 10.09 7.69 9.47
C LEU A 50 11.12 7.78 8.36
N PHE A 51 11.49 8.99 7.97
CA PHE A 51 12.40 9.21 6.86
C PHE A 51 13.53 10.14 7.25
N ASN A 52 14.72 9.82 6.77
CA ASN A 52 15.84 10.75 6.77
C ASN A 52 15.90 11.37 5.39
N ARG A 53 15.87 12.70 5.34
CA ARG A 53 15.88 13.40 4.08
C ARG A 53 17.18 14.15 3.93
N THR A 54 17.78 14.02 2.76
CA THR A 54 18.90 14.86 2.38
C THR A 54 18.45 15.64 1.17
N THR A 55 19.32 16.50 0.66
CA THR A 55 18.98 17.26 -0.52
C THR A 55 18.87 16.36 -1.74
N ARG A 56 19.40 15.15 -1.68
CA ARG A 56 19.44 14.28 -2.83
C ARG A 56 18.62 13.04 -2.69
N SER A 57 18.39 12.57 -1.49
CA SER A 57 17.74 11.29 -1.35
C SER A 57 16.95 11.22 -0.07
N VAL A 58 16.14 10.19 0.00
CA VAL A 58 15.29 9.91 1.14
C VAL A 58 15.51 8.46 1.50
N ALA A 59 15.75 8.20 2.76
CA ALA A 59 15.94 6.84 3.24
C ALA A 59 15.09 6.64 4.49
N LEU A 60 14.69 5.41 4.74
CA LEU A 60 13.94 5.10 5.95
C LEU A 60 14.84 5.18 7.17
N THR A 61 14.30 5.70 8.26
CA THR A 61 14.92 5.53 9.57
C THR A 61 14.69 4.09 9.98
N GLU A 62 15.28 3.67 11.09
CA GLU A 62 14.99 2.34 11.60
C GLU A 62 13.51 2.20 11.94
N ALA A 63 12.93 3.23 12.56
CA ALA A 63 11.51 3.22 12.87
C ALA A 63 10.68 3.13 11.59
N GLY A 64 11.10 3.85 10.56
CA GLY A 64 10.41 3.81 9.27
C GLY A 64 10.46 2.44 8.63
N ARG A 65 11.61 1.78 8.73
CA ARG A 65 11.76 0.44 8.16
C ARG A 65 10.84 -0.55 8.85
N ARG A 66 10.79 -0.51 10.18
CA ARG A 66 9.90 -1.40 10.91
C ARG A 66 8.45 -1.13 10.58
N PHE A 67 8.12 0.15 10.45
CA PHE A 67 6.76 0.54 10.13
C PHE A 67 6.35 0.02 8.77
N VAL A 68 7.19 0.22 7.76
CA VAL A 68 6.89 -0.24 6.41
C VAL A 68 6.81 -1.76 6.35
N ASP A 69 7.71 -2.43 7.04
CA ASP A 69 7.72 -3.90 7.05
C ASP A 69 6.41 -4.47 7.58
N GLN A 70 5.76 -3.78 8.50
CA GLN A 70 4.50 -4.24 9.05
C GLN A 70 3.30 -3.70 8.28
N VAL A 71 3.38 -2.47 7.83
CA VAL A 71 2.25 -1.82 7.17
C VAL A 71 2.04 -2.30 5.75
N LYS A 72 3.13 -2.56 5.04
CA LYS A 72 3.01 -2.93 3.63
C LYS A 72 2.18 -4.19 3.44
N PRO A 73 2.46 -5.30 4.14
CA PRO A 73 1.61 -6.47 3.97
C PRO A 73 0.19 -6.25 4.47
N ALA A 74 0.02 -5.43 5.51
CA ALA A 74 -1.32 -5.15 6.01
C ALA A 74 -2.14 -4.39 4.98
N LEU A 75 -1.52 -3.42 4.29
CA LEU A 75 -2.21 -2.72 3.22
C LEU A 75 -2.58 -3.64 2.09
N GLN A 76 -1.70 -4.56 1.74
CA GLN A 76 -1.99 -5.53 0.69
C GLN A 76 -3.19 -6.38 1.07
N ASP A 77 -3.29 -6.78 2.32
CA ASP A 77 -4.43 -7.55 2.79
C ASP A 77 -5.72 -6.74 2.70
N ILE A 78 -5.65 -5.47 3.05
CA ILE A 78 -6.83 -4.62 2.98
C ILE A 78 -7.28 -4.48 1.53
N TYR A 79 -6.35 -4.24 0.62
CA TYR A 79 -6.72 -4.07 -0.78
C TYR A 79 -7.23 -5.36 -1.40
N GLN A 80 -6.69 -6.49 -0.98
CA GLN A 80 -7.21 -7.77 -1.43
C GLN A 80 -8.64 -7.98 -0.95
N ALA A 81 -8.92 -7.58 0.28
CA ALA A 81 -10.27 -7.70 0.79
C ALA A 81 -11.26 -6.84 0.01
N LEU A 82 -10.83 -5.61 -0.32
CA LEU A 82 -11.67 -4.72 -1.12
C LEU A 82 -11.88 -5.27 -2.51
N ASP A 83 -10.83 -5.79 -3.12
CA ASP A 83 -10.93 -6.37 -4.45
C ASP A 83 -11.83 -7.59 -4.44
N GLY A 84 -11.77 -8.38 -3.39
CA GLY A 84 -12.64 -9.54 -3.27
C GLY A 84 -14.11 -9.16 -3.26
N VAL A 85 -14.43 -8.11 -2.53
CA VAL A 85 -15.82 -7.64 -2.48
C VAL A 85 -16.25 -7.10 -3.83
N ARG A 86 -15.38 -6.32 -4.47
CA ARG A 86 -15.69 -5.77 -5.77
C ARG A 86 -15.86 -6.85 -6.83
N SER A 87 -14.99 -7.82 -6.79
CA SER A 87 -15.06 -8.93 -7.70
C SER A 87 -16.35 -9.70 -7.56
N GLN A 88 -16.70 -9.95 -6.33
CA GLN A 88 -17.92 -10.68 -6.04
C GLN A 88 -19.14 -9.93 -6.53
N GLN A 89 -19.12 -8.63 -6.37
CA GLN A 89 -20.23 -7.81 -6.77
C GLN A 89 -20.30 -7.65 -8.29
N ALA A 90 -19.16 -7.51 -8.93
CA ALA A 90 -19.11 -7.27 -10.35
C ALA A 90 -19.17 -8.55 -11.16
N ALA A 91 -18.75 -9.65 -10.60
CA ALA A 91 -18.65 -10.89 -11.34
C ALA A 91 -20.03 -11.45 -11.57
N PRO A 92 -20.25 -11.97 -12.77
CA PRO A 92 -21.51 -12.66 -13.00
C PRO A 92 -21.57 -13.87 -12.12
N ILE A 93 -22.72 -14.21 -11.78
CA ILE A 93 -22.90 -15.33 -10.97
C ILE A 93 -22.41 -16.56 -11.63
N GLY A 94 -21.70 -17.39 -10.93
CA GLY A 94 -21.29 -18.65 -11.42
C GLY A 94 -20.01 -18.66 -12.14
N THR A 95 -19.29 -17.70 -12.03
CA THR A 95 -18.05 -17.78 -12.61
C THR A 95 -16.92 -17.86 -11.74
N LEU A 96 -16.69 -18.22 -11.63
CA LEU A 96 -15.72 -18.16 -11.07
C LEU A 96 -14.65 -18.31 -11.17
N ARG A 97 -14.42 -18.30 -11.19
CA ARG A 97 -13.48 -18.29 -11.07
C ARG A 97 -12.44 -18.45 -11.09
N ILE A 98 -12.36 -18.69 -11.34
CA ILE A 98 -11.28 -18.78 -11.11
C ILE A 98 -10.52 -18.49 -11.60
N ASN A 99 -10.93 -18.32 -12.06
CA ASN A 99 -10.01 -17.99 -12.27
C ASN A 99 -9.41 -17.43 -12.39
N THR A 100 -9.75 -17.14 -12.35
CA THR A 100 -8.92 -16.64 -12.03
C THR A 100 -8.39 -16.47 -12.00
N PHE A 101 -8.66 -16.55 -12.25
CA PHE A 101 -7.83 -16.36 -11.92
C PHE A 101 -7.06 -16.28 -12.34
N ALA A 102 -7.21 -16.26 -12.88
CA ALA A 102 -6.40 -16.28 -12.91
C ALA A 102 -5.78 -15.72 -12.97
N THR A 103 -5.82 -15.29 -12.93
CA THR A 103 -5.12 -14.73 -12.65
C THR A 103 -4.47 -14.22 -12.42
N ALA A 104 -4.49 -13.68 -12.34
CA ALA A 104 -3.75 -13.25 -11.92
C ALA A 104 -3.12 -13.49 -11.83
N GLY A 105 -3.81 -13.93 -11.97
CA GLY A 105 -3.10 -13.99 -11.70
C GLY A 105 -2.75 -14.58 -11.78
N ARG A 106 -2.44 -14.97 -12.28
CA ARG A 106 -2.12 -15.58 -11.77
C ARG A 106 -1.13 -15.60 -11.71
N GLU A 107 -0.66 -15.16 -11.83
CA GLU A 107 0.09 -15.08 -11.25
C GLU A 107 0.51 -14.78 -10.51
N ILE A 108 0.91 -14.31 -11.16
CA ILE A 108 0.76 -14.22 -9.98
C ILE A 108 -0.34 -14.75 -9.88
N LEU A 109 -0.82 -15.02 -10.86
CA LEU A 109 -2.04 -15.46 -10.62
C LEU A 109 -2.04 -16.79 -10.00
N ALA A 110 -1.19 -17.72 -10.37
CA ALA A 110 -1.28 -18.95 -9.70
C ALA A 110 -0.99 -18.79 -8.23
N PRO A 111 0.14 -18.29 -7.83
CA PRO A 111 0.32 -18.11 -6.41
C PRO A 111 -0.62 -17.10 -5.86
N LEU A 112 -0.97 -16.09 -6.64
CA LEU A 112 -1.87 -15.13 -6.16
C LEU A 112 -3.26 -15.65 -6.01
N VAL A 113 -3.68 -16.45 -6.94
CA VAL A 113 -4.99 -17.05 -6.87
C VAL A 113 -5.05 -18.05 -5.73
N LEU A 114 -4.03 -18.85 -5.56
CA LEU A 114 -4.03 -19.80 -4.46
C LEU A 114 -4.03 -19.08 -3.13
N GLU A 115 -3.27 -18.01 -3.04
CA GLU A 115 -3.25 -17.24 -1.83
C GLU A 115 -4.60 -16.61 -1.57
N PHE A 116 -5.21 -16.09 -2.60
CA PHE A 116 -6.52 -15.48 -2.50
C PHE A 116 -7.55 -16.49 -2.04
N LEU A 117 -7.56 -17.66 -2.64
CA LEU A 117 -8.53 -18.70 -2.29
C LEU A 117 -8.34 -19.18 -0.87
N ARG A 118 -7.13 -19.21 -0.38
CA ARG A 118 -6.88 -19.58 0.97
C ARG A 118 -7.46 -18.59 1.94
N ARG A 119 -7.38 -17.32 1.61
CA ARG A 119 -7.87 -16.26 2.49
C ARG A 119 -9.34 -16.03 2.37
N PHE A 120 -9.87 -16.22 1.19
CA PHE A 120 -11.26 -15.95 0.91
C PHE A 120 -11.89 -17.13 0.23
N PRO A 121 -11.97 -18.25 0.91
CA PRO A 121 -12.51 -19.47 0.30
C PRO A 121 -13.98 -19.38 -0.02
#